data_bf6ce588defd58bb25d6bde1b7526788
#
_entry.id   bf6ce588defd58bb25d6bde1b7526788
#
_cell.length_a   1.000
_cell.length_b   1.000
_cell.length_c   1.000
_cell.angle_alpha   90.00
_cell.angle_beta   90.00
_cell.angle_gamma   90.00
#
_symmetry.space_group_name_H-M   'P 1'
#
loop_
_entity.id
_entity.type
_entity.pdbx_description
1 polymer ?
#
loop_
_entity_poly.entity_id
_entity_poly.type
_entity_poly.pdbx_seq_one_letter_code
_entity_poly.pdbx_strand_id
1 'polypeptide(L)'
;MANFSVFKNQESLFACPICQASMHLDQSSLVCQNRHTFNIAKQGFVNFLRQNKGDKHYDMASFENRSQILAAGYYDSILEVISERLRDLPRHSHVLDVACVRAIQPSVGFSI
;
A
#
# COMPACT_ATOMS: atom_id res chain seq x y z
N MET A 1 3.60 -18.30 -4.32
CA MET A 1 4.71 -17.37 -4.54
C MET A 1 4.37 -16.01 -3.95
N ALA A 2 5.28 -15.41 -3.24
CA ALA A 2 5.10 -14.06 -2.75
C ALA A 2 5.19 -13.06 -3.91
N ASN A 3 4.36 -12.04 -3.87
CA ASN A 3 4.31 -11.04 -4.93
C ASN A 3 5.29 -9.91 -4.64
N PHE A 4 6.56 -10.11 -5.01
CA PHE A 4 7.62 -9.13 -4.80
C PHE A 4 7.72 -8.10 -5.92
N SER A 5 7.02 -8.33 -7.01
CA SER A 5 7.15 -7.49 -8.22
C SER A 5 6.74 -6.04 -7.98
N VAL A 6 5.81 -5.82 -7.04
CA VAL A 6 5.36 -4.47 -6.68
C VAL A 6 6.46 -3.62 -6.04
N PHE A 7 7.47 -4.24 -5.44
CA PHE A 7 8.59 -3.53 -4.81
C PHE A 7 9.81 -3.41 -5.71
N LYS A 8 9.84 -4.16 -6.80
CA LYS A 8 10.99 -4.17 -7.70
C LYS A 8 11.17 -2.80 -8.35
N ASN A 9 12.37 -2.28 -8.29
CA ASN A 9 12.76 -0.96 -8.80
C ASN A 9 12.10 0.22 -8.07
N GLN A 10 11.42 -0.03 -6.95
CA GLN A 10 10.78 1.02 -6.16
C GLN A 10 11.24 1.03 -4.70
N GLU A 11 12.20 0.19 -4.36
CA GLU A 11 12.73 0.08 -3.01
C GLU A 11 13.37 1.38 -2.51
N SER A 12 13.82 2.23 -3.41
CA SER A 12 14.38 3.54 -3.05
C SER A 12 13.35 4.52 -2.48
N LEU A 13 12.06 4.23 -2.66
CA LEU A 13 10.99 5.05 -2.07
C LEU A 13 10.83 4.81 -0.57
N PHE A 14 11.41 3.76 -0.04
CA PHE A 14 11.24 3.35 1.34
C PHE A 14 12.46 3.71 2.19
N ALA A 15 12.19 4.10 3.43
CA ALA A 15 13.23 4.33 4.44
C ALA A 15 12.95 3.42 5.64
N CYS A 16 14.02 2.96 6.27
CA CYS A 16 13.88 2.11 7.45
C CYS A 16 13.20 2.86 8.59
N PRO A 17 12.11 2.33 9.19
CA PRO A 17 11.44 3.02 10.28
C PRO A 17 12.27 3.07 11.58
N ILE A 18 13.34 2.28 11.67
CA ILE A 18 14.20 2.25 12.85
C ILE A 18 15.34 3.25 12.75
N CYS A 19 16.05 3.28 11.62
CA CYS A 19 17.27 4.08 11.44
C CYS A 19 17.18 5.11 10.31
N GLN A 20 16.08 5.15 9.56
CA GLN A 20 15.82 6.06 8.44
C GLN A 20 16.80 5.89 7.26
N ALA A 21 17.59 4.82 7.24
CA ALA A 21 18.48 4.52 6.14
C ALA A 21 17.69 4.03 4.92
N SER A 22 18.31 4.17 3.74
CA SER A 22 17.72 3.65 2.50
C SER A 22 17.56 2.14 2.57
N MET A 23 16.52 1.64 1.91
CA MET A 23 16.22 0.21 1.88
C MET A 23 16.44 -0.36 0.48
N HIS A 24 16.74 -1.64 0.43
CA HIS A 24 16.86 -2.39 -0.81
C HIS A 24 16.09 -3.71 -0.69
N LEU A 25 15.70 -4.24 -1.85
CA LEU A 25 14.98 -5.50 -1.93
C LEU A 25 15.99 -6.65 -1.88
N ASP A 26 15.84 -7.55 -0.92
CA ASP A 26 16.65 -8.77 -0.79
C ASP A 26 15.71 -9.97 -0.77
N GLN A 27 15.64 -10.69 -1.88
CA GLN A 27 14.73 -11.83 -2.08
C GLN A 27 13.28 -11.46 -1.73
N SER A 28 12.81 -11.83 -0.55
CA SER A 28 11.43 -11.62 -0.09
C SER A 28 11.31 -10.56 1.01
N SER A 29 12.32 -9.72 1.16
CA SER A 29 12.38 -8.76 2.28
C SER A 29 12.93 -7.42 1.83
N LEU A 30 12.52 -6.36 2.53
CA LEU A 30 13.17 -5.06 2.46
C LEU A 30 14.19 -4.97 3.59
N VAL A 31 15.43 -4.63 3.26
CA VAL A 31 16.56 -4.59 4.19
C VAL A 31 17.25 -3.25 4.08
N CYS A 32 17.59 -2.64 5.22
CA CYS A 32 18.36 -1.39 5.23
C CYS A 32 19.86 -1.67 5.35
N GLN A 33 20.68 -0.61 5.27
CA GLN A 33 22.13 -0.70 5.40
C GLN A 33 22.56 -1.23 6.76
N ASN A 34 21.77 -1.04 7.79
CA ASN A 34 22.03 -1.51 9.15
C ASN A 34 21.42 -2.89 9.43
N ARG A 35 21.02 -3.60 8.38
CA ARG A 35 20.47 -4.97 8.42
C ARG A 35 19.12 -5.12 9.12
N HIS A 36 18.38 -4.02 9.28
CA HIS A 36 16.98 -4.16 9.70
C HIS A 36 16.17 -4.75 8.54
N THR A 37 15.48 -5.86 8.82
CA THR A 37 14.80 -6.65 7.80
C THR A 37 13.29 -6.65 8.04
N PHE A 38 12.53 -6.42 6.98
CA PHE A 38 11.07 -6.43 7.01
C PHE A 38 10.57 -7.35 5.89
N ASN A 39 9.90 -8.43 6.26
CA ASN A 39 9.44 -9.44 5.31
C ASN A 39 8.26 -8.91 4.51
N ILE A 40 8.25 -9.26 3.23
CA ILE A 40 7.13 -8.97 2.33
C ILE A 40 6.16 -10.13 2.40
N ALA A 41 4.89 -9.85 2.68
CA ALA A 41 3.85 -10.87 2.73
C ALA A 41 3.53 -11.42 1.34
N LYS A 42 2.96 -12.61 1.28
CA LYS A 42 2.56 -13.24 0.01
C LYS A 42 1.59 -12.37 -0.80
N GLN A 43 0.78 -11.59 -0.11
CA GLN A 43 -0.20 -10.70 -0.73
C GLN A 43 0.42 -9.45 -1.37
N GLY A 44 1.70 -9.17 -1.08
CA GLY A 44 2.42 -8.02 -1.67
C GLY A 44 2.45 -6.77 -0.80
N PHE A 45 2.36 -6.92 0.51
CA PHE A 45 2.53 -5.80 1.44
C PHE A 45 3.68 -6.07 2.41
N VAL A 46 4.17 -5.00 3.05
CA VAL A 46 5.18 -5.09 4.09
C VAL A 46 4.66 -4.41 5.36
N ASN A 47 4.88 -5.03 6.50
CA ASN A 47 4.51 -4.47 7.79
C ASN A 47 5.74 -3.90 8.47
N PHE A 48 5.76 -2.58 8.65
CA PHE A 48 6.85 -1.87 9.29
C PHE A 48 6.67 -1.73 10.83
N LEU A 49 5.55 -2.19 11.36
CA LEU A 49 5.32 -2.15 12.80
C LEU A 49 6.07 -3.27 13.49
N ARG A 50 6.79 -2.92 14.55
CA ARG A 50 7.54 -3.91 15.33
C ARG A 50 6.63 -4.78 16.21
N GLN A 51 5.52 -4.20 16.69
CA GLN A 51 4.53 -4.91 17.49
C GLN A 51 3.17 -4.72 16.84
N ASN A 52 2.58 -5.83 16.44
CA ASN A 52 1.26 -5.81 15.84
C ASN A 52 0.23 -6.13 16.91
N LYS A 53 -0.22 -5.10 17.63
CA LYS A 53 -1.41 -5.22 18.47
C LYS A 53 -2.60 -4.87 17.60
N GLY A 54 -3.38 -5.89 17.24
CA GLY A 54 -4.60 -5.67 16.48
C GLY A 54 -5.53 -4.71 17.20
N ASP A 55 -6.10 -3.79 16.46
CA ASP A 55 -7.11 -2.88 16.98
C ASP A 55 -8.46 -3.61 17.04
N LYS A 56 -9.09 -3.59 18.20
CA LYS A 56 -10.38 -4.26 18.41
C LYS A 56 -11.50 -3.66 17.57
N HIS A 57 -11.34 -2.42 17.11
CA HIS A 57 -12.34 -1.72 16.31
C HIS A 57 -12.21 -1.99 14.81
N TYR A 58 -11.12 -2.60 14.37
CA TYR A 58 -10.82 -2.86 12.96
C TYR A 58 -10.62 -4.35 12.73
N ASP A 59 -11.70 -5.12 12.88
CA ASP A 59 -11.68 -6.54 12.61
C ASP A 59 -12.00 -6.83 11.12
N MET A 60 -11.94 -8.10 10.75
CA MET A 60 -12.21 -8.52 9.37
C MET A 60 -13.62 -8.14 8.92
N ALA A 61 -14.60 -8.23 9.81
CA ALA A 61 -15.99 -7.89 9.50
C ALA A 61 -16.15 -6.40 9.18
N SER A 62 -15.45 -5.51 9.90
CA SER A 62 -15.43 -4.09 9.60
C SER A 62 -14.88 -3.80 8.21
N PHE A 63 -13.79 -4.46 7.83
CA PHE A 63 -13.20 -4.30 6.50
C PHE A 63 -14.13 -4.83 5.40
N GLU A 64 -14.77 -5.96 5.62
CA GLU A 64 -15.73 -6.51 4.66
C GLU A 64 -16.94 -5.60 4.48
N ASN A 65 -17.47 -5.06 5.56
CA ASN A 65 -18.60 -4.12 5.51
C ASN A 65 -18.23 -2.86 4.73
N ARG A 66 -17.04 -2.31 4.94
CA ARG A 66 -16.56 -1.16 4.17
C ARG A 66 -16.41 -1.49 2.70
N SER A 67 -15.91 -2.69 2.39
CA SER A 67 -15.76 -3.15 1.01
C SER A 67 -17.11 -3.23 0.31
N GLN A 68 -18.13 -3.74 0.98
CA GLN A 68 -19.46 -3.84 0.43
C GLN A 68 -20.07 -2.47 0.15
N ILE A 69 -19.89 -1.51 1.06
CA ILE A 69 -20.35 -0.13 0.88
C ILE A 69 -19.67 0.52 -0.32
N LEU A 70 -18.36 0.34 -0.46
CA LEU A 70 -17.59 0.87 -1.58
C LEU A 70 -18.02 0.22 -2.89
N ALA A 71 -18.19 -1.10 -2.90
CA ALA A 71 -18.64 -1.83 -4.08
C ALA A 71 -20.07 -1.49 -4.51
N ALA A 72 -20.91 -1.09 -3.56
CA ALA A 72 -22.28 -0.68 -3.82
C ALA A 72 -22.40 0.73 -4.43
N GLY A 73 -21.30 1.46 -4.54
CA GLY A 73 -21.23 2.75 -5.23
C GLY A 73 -21.52 3.98 -4.36
N TYR A 74 -21.57 3.86 -3.05
CA TYR A 74 -21.85 4.99 -2.17
C TYR A 74 -20.82 6.12 -2.25
N TYR A 75 -19.59 5.80 -2.66
CA TYR A 75 -18.50 6.77 -2.77
C TYR A 75 -18.07 7.05 -4.21
N ASP A 76 -18.85 6.62 -5.19
CA ASP A 76 -18.47 6.72 -6.59
C ASP A 76 -18.23 8.17 -7.05
N SER A 77 -19.03 9.10 -6.57
CA SER A 77 -18.84 10.53 -6.93
C SER A 77 -17.51 11.08 -6.43
N ILE A 78 -17.10 10.67 -5.23
CA ILE A 78 -15.78 11.06 -4.68
C ILE A 78 -14.66 10.40 -5.49
N LEU A 79 -14.83 9.14 -5.82
CA LEU A 79 -13.85 8.39 -6.61
C LEU A 79 -13.68 8.97 -8.02
N GLU A 80 -14.76 9.42 -8.63
CA GLU A 80 -14.71 10.08 -9.93
C GLU A 80 -13.89 11.38 -9.87
N VAL A 81 -14.10 12.20 -8.86
CA VAL A 81 -13.33 13.44 -8.67
C VAL A 81 -11.84 13.15 -8.50
N ILE A 82 -11.51 12.16 -7.67
CA ILE A 82 -10.13 11.75 -7.46
C ILE A 82 -9.53 11.21 -8.76
N SER A 83 -10.29 10.39 -9.50
CA SER A 83 -9.85 9.83 -10.77
C SER A 83 -9.54 10.91 -11.81
N GLU A 84 -10.39 11.92 -11.92
CA GLU A 84 -10.17 13.04 -12.83
C GLU A 84 -8.89 13.80 -12.48
N ARG A 85 -8.67 14.06 -11.19
CA ARG A 85 -7.46 14.74 -10.72
C ARG A 85 -6.20 13.94 -11.03
N LEU A 86 -6.26 12.63 -10.87
CA LEU A 86 -5.11 11.76 -11.13
C LEU A 86 -4.79 11.65 -12.62
N ARG A 87 -5.80 11.72 -13.50
CA ARG A 87 -5.57 11.71 -14.96
C ARG A 87 -4.82 12.93 -15.45
N ASP A 88 -4.98 14.06 -14.78
CA ASP A 88 -4.30 15.31 -15.15
C ASP A 88 -2.84 15.36 -14.70
N LEU A 89 -2.37 14.36 -13.96
CA LEU A 89 -0.99 14.30 -13.52
C LEU A 89 -0.04 13.95 -14.68
N PRO A 90 1.19 14.45 -14.66
CA PRO A 90 2.19 14.07 -15.65
C PRO A 90 2.45 12.55 -15.63
N ARG A 91 2.87 11.99 -16.76
CA ARG A 91 3.31 10.61 -16.82
C ARG A 91 4.44 10.38 -15.81
N HIS A 92 4.48 9.19 -15.24
CA HIS A 92 5.47 8.77 -14.24
C HIS A 92 5.36 9.52 -12.90
N SER A 93 4.21 10.13 -12.62
CA SER A 93 3.96 10.69 -11.30
C SER A 93 3.86 9.59 -10.24
N HIS A 94 4.37 9.88 -9.05
CA HIS A 94 4.22 9.00 -7.90
C HIS A 94 3.04 9.48 -7.06
N VAL A 95 2.17 8.56 -6.69
CA VAL A 95 1.00 8.85 -5.87
C VAL A 95 1.07 8.01 -4.60
N LEU A 96 0.95 8.65 -3.45
CA LEU A 96 0.91 7.98 -2.15
C LEU A 96 -0.47 8.17 -1.53
N ASP A 97 -1.13 7.07 -1.22
CA ASP A 97 -2.39 7.08 -0.49
C ASP A 97 -2.09 6.83 0.99
N VAL A 98 -2.21 7.88 1.79
CA VAL A 98 -1.91 7.83 3.23
C VAL A 98 -3.16 7.41 3.99
N ALA A 99 -3.00 6.44 4.91
CA ALA A 99 -4.07 5.89 5.73
C ALA A 99 -5.15 5.16 4.91
N CYS A 100 -4.76 4.62 3.77
CA CYS A 100 -5.66 3.80 2.96
C CYS A 100 -5.99 2.52 3.71
N VAL A 101 -7.26 2.38 4.14
CA VAL A 101 -7.70 1.18 4.84
C VAL A 101 -7.89 0.02 3.87
N ARG A 102 -8.32 0.32 2.65
CA ARG A 102 -8.48 -0.67 1.58
C ARG A 102 -8.41 0.03 0.23
N ALA A 103 -7.47 -0.40 -0.59
CA ALA A 103 -7.39 0.06 -1.96
C ALA A 103 -8.57 -0.51 -2.74
N ILE A 104 -9.35 0.36 -3.36
CA ILE A 104 -10.32 -0.07 -4.35
C ILE A 104 -9.54 -0.33 -5.61
N GLN A 105 -9.62 -1.54 -6.11
CA GLN A 105 -9.11 -1.86 -7.44
C GLN A 105 -9.94 -1.05 -8.43
N PRO A 106 -9.40 -0.06 -9.04
CA PRO A 106 -10.20 0.71 -9.96
C PRO A 106 -10.32 -0.03 -11.28
N SER A 107 -11.53 -0.20 -11.69
CA SER A 107 -11.83 -0.29 -13.10
C SER A 107 -11.32 0.95 -13.87
N VAL A 108 -10.57 1.82 -13.20
CA VAL A 108 -10.16 3.15 -13.69
C VAL A 108 -8.66 3.24 -13.95
N GLY A 109 -7.95 2.12 -13.89
CA GLY A 109 -6.57 2.09 -14.39
C GLY A 109 -5.52 2.81 -13.55
N PHE A 110 -5.64 2.80 -12.22
CA PHE A 110 -4.53 3.21 -11.38
C PHE A 110 -3.61 2.04 -11.12
N SER A 111 -2.43 2.06 -11.67
CA SER A 111 -1.35 1.26 -11.10
C SER A 111 -0.50 2.20 -10.24
N ILE A 112 -0.50 1.91 -9.00
CA ILE A 112 0.43 2.53 -8.08
C ILE A 112 1.77 1.82 -8.23
#